data_7dd6335b7e30ebe4bc415ff4f7de9753
#
_entry.id   7dd6335b7e30ebe4bc415ff4f7de9753
#
_cell.length_a   1.000
_cell.length_b   1.000
_cell.length_c   1.000
_cell.angle_alpha   90.00
_cell.angle_beta   90.00
_cell.angle_gamma   90.00
#
_symmetry.space_group_name_H-M   'P 1'
#
loop_
_entity.id
_entity.type
_entity.pdbx_description
1 polymer ?
#
loop_
_entity_poly.entity_id
_entity_poly.type
_entity_poly.pdbx_seq_one_letter_code
_entity_poly.pdbx_strand_id
1 'polypeptide(L)'
;MENNMFHKLDDLLMRYEDLTAELNNPSVVENQTRFRKLMKEQSDLTPLVDAYKEYKNCQQTVKDSLEMLDLESDEELREMAKEELNDAKARIEELEHTMKILLLPKDPNDDKNVIVEIRAGAGGDEAALFAAELFRMYTHYVETKRWKVEVINADETGIGGMKEVEFMVKGQGAYSILKYESGVHRVQRVPETESGGRIHTSTASVAVMPEAEEVD
;
A
#
# COMPACT_ATOMS: atom_id res chain seq x y z
N MET A 1 -15.19 2.24 -22.37
CA MET A 1 -14.12 2.19 -21.34
C MET A 1 -13.86 0.75 -20.85
N GLU A 2 -14.88 -0.05 -20.64
CA GLU A 2 -14.75 -1.45 -20.18
C GLU A 2 -13.96 -2.34 -21.13
N ASN A 3 -14.19 -2.25 -22.41
CA ASN A 3 -13.50 -3.10 -23.41
C ASN A 3 -11.96 -2.90 -23.38
N ASN A 4 -11.47 -1.71 -23.07
CA ASN A 4 -10.03 -1.42 -22.98
C ASN A 4 -9.40 -2.00 -21.69
N MET A 5 -10.17 -2.09 -20.60
CA MET A 5 -9.71 -2.70 -19.35
C MET A 5 -9.49 -4.20 -19.53
N PHE A 6 -10.44 -4.91 -20.12
CA PHE A 6 -10.34 -6.36 -20.32
C PHE A 6 -9.22 -6.76 -21.30
N HIS A 7 -9.00 -6.00 -22.37
CA HIS A 7 -7.83 -6.22 -23.23
C HIS A 7 -6.51 -6.10 -22.45
N LYS A 8 -6.40 -5.08 -21.58
CA LYS A 8 -5.22 -4.91 -20.73
C LYS A 8 -5.05 -6.07 -19.74
N LEU A 9 -6.15 -6.58 -19.19
CA LEU A 9 -6.13 -7.75 -18.29
C LEU A 9 -5.70 -9.03 -19.02
N ASP A 10 -6.13 -9.24 -20.25
CA ASP A 10 -5.69 -10.37 -21.08
C ASP A 10 -4.19 -10.28 -21.40
N ASP A 11 -3.68 -9.09 -21.74
CA ASP A 11 -2.24 -8.85 -21.97
C ASP A 11 -1.42 -9.14 -20.70
N LEU A 12 -1.91 -8.72 -19.53
CA LEU A 12 -1.24 -8.97 -18.25
C LEU A 12 -1.27 -10.44 -17.85
N LEU A 13 -2.35 -11.16 -18.17
CA LEU A 13 -2.41 -12.60 -17.96
C LEU A 13 -1.39 -13.33 -18.84
N MET A 14 -1.29 -12.99 -20.12
CA MET A 14 -0.26 -13.54 -21.01
C MET A 14 1.14 -13.23 -20.50
N ARG A 15 1.39 -11.99 -20.06
CA ARG A 15 2.68 -11.62 -19.48
C ARG A 15 3.02 -12.45 -18.24
N TYR A 16 2.03 -12.72 -17.38
CA TYR A 16 2.20 -13.56 -16.19
C TYR A 16 2.57 -15.00 -16.56
N GLU A 17 1.96 -15.55 -17.60
CA GLU A 17 2.27 -16.90 -18.11
C GLU A 17 3.69 -16.94 -18.69
N ASP A 18 4.09 -15.93 -19.44
CA ASP A 18 5.46 -15.80 -19.98
C ASP A 18 6.48 -15.71 -18.83
N LEU A 19 6.22 -14.90 -17.79
CA LEU A 19 7.06 -14.80 -16.60
C LEU A 19 7.22 -16.16 -15.90
N THR A 20 6.13 -16.92 -15.79
CA THR A 20 6.15 -18.27 -15.20
C THR A 20 7.03 -19.22 -16.03
N ALA A 21 6.95 -19.14 -17.35
CA ALA A 21 7.78 -19.92 -18.25
C ALA A 21 9.25 -19.51 -18.18
N GLU A 22 9.54 -18.17 -18.16
CA GLU A 22 10.90 -17.66 -18.05
C GLU A 22 11.56 -18.06 -16.72
N LEU A 23 10.84 -18.01 -15.61
CA LEU A 23 11.35 -18.38 -14.29
C LEU A 23 11.69 -19.87 -14.16
N ASN A 24 11.08 -20.71 -14.97
CA ASN A 24 11.41 -22.14 -15.06
C ASN A 24 12.62 -22.43 -15.95
N ASN A 25 13.19 -21.41 -16.63
CA ASN A 25 14.33 -21.61 -17.51
C ASN A 25 15.63 -21.64 -16.67
N PRO A 26 16.47 -22.71 -16.75
CA PRO A 26 17.71 -22.82 -16.01
C PRO A 26 18.66 -21.63 -16.18
N SER A 27 18.75 -21.06 -17.39
CA SER A 27 19.60 -19.90 -17.66
C SER A 27 19.19 -18.62 -16.90
N VAL A 28 17.92 -18.51 -16.56
CA VAL A 28 17.39 -17.39 -15.76
C VAL A 28 17.68 -17.61 -14.28
N VAL A 29 17.58 -18.86 -13.81
CA VAL A 29 17.87 -19.23 -12.41
C VAL A 29 19.33 -18.98 -12.06
N GLU A 30 20.26 -19.18 -13.01
CA GLU A 30 21.68 -18.90 -12.83
C GLU A 30 22.00 -17.39 -12.71
N ASN A 31 21.16 -16.53 -13.28
CA ASN A 31 21.30 -15.07 -13.18
C ASN A 31 20.43 -14.50 -12.06
N GLN A 32 21.00 -14.40 -10.86
CA GLN A 32 20.27 -13.96 -9.66
C GLN A 32 19.60 -12.59 -9.80
N THR A 33 20.23 -11.64 -10.49
CA THR A 33 19.66 -10.28 -10.68
C THR A 33 18.43 -10.34 -11.57
N ARG A 34 18.51 -11.05 -12.69
CA ARG A 34 17.39 -11.26 -13.60
C ARG A 34 16.26 -12.04 -12.92
N PHE A 35 16.61 -13.11 -12.22
CA PHE A 35 15.67 -13.95 -11.49
C PHE A 35 14.85 -13.14 -10.46
N ARG A 36 15.52 -12.33 -9.64
CA ARG A 36 14.85 -11.47 -8.64
C ARG A 36 13.91 -10.46 -9.30
N LYS A 37 14.31 -9.86 -10.42
CA LYS A 37 13.48 -8.90 -11.16
C LYS A 37 12.21 -9.56 -11.71
N LEU A 38 12.33 -10.73 -12.31
CA LEU A 38 11.19 -11.47 -12.86
C LEU A 38 10.26 -11.99 -11.74
N MET A 39 10.83 -12.48 -10.63
CA MET A 39 10.06 -12.89 -9.45
C MET A 39 9.26 -11.73 -8.86
N LYS A 40 9.87 -10.54 -8.78
CA LYS A 40 9.15 -9.35 -8.28
C LYS A 40 8.01 -8.99 -9.22
N GLU A 41 8.26 -8.94 -10.54
CA GLU A 41 7.23 -8.65 -11.53
C GLU A 41 6.06 -9.65 -11.46
N GLN A 42 6.36 -10.95 -11.33
CA GLN A 42 5.34 -11.98 -11.17
C GLN A 42 4.54 -11.78 -9.87
N SER A 43 5.23 -11.54 -8.75
CA SER A 43 4.58 -11.31 -7.45
C SER A 43 3.65 -10.08 -7.48
N ASP A 44 4.06 -9.01 -8.17
CA ASP A 44 3.26 -7.79 -8.31
C ASP A 44 2.01 -8.01 -9.15
N LEU A 45 2.06 -8.91 -10.14
CA LEU A 45 0.93 -9.25 -11.01
C LEU A 45 -0.01 -10.29 -10.40
N THR A 46 0.46 -11.14 -9.50
CA THR A 46 -0.29 -12.27 -8.94
C THR A 46 -1.68 -11.87 -8.42
N PRO A 47 -1.85 -10.83 -7.58
CA PRO A 47 -3.18 -10.49 -7.05
C PRO A 47 -4.17 -10.11 -8.16
N LEU A 48 -3.71 -9.43 -9.20
CA LEU A 48 -4.55 -9.02 -10.34
C LEU A 48 -4.93 -10.21 -11.19
N VAL A 49 -3.97 -11.10 -11.47
CA VAL A 49 -4.18 -12.31 -12.26
C VAL A 49 -5.14 -13.28 -11.57
N ASP A 50 -5.00 -13.43 -10.25
CA ASP A 50 -5.90 -14.28 -9.46
C ASP A 50 -7.32 -13.73 -9.47
N ALA A 51 -7.50 -12.43 -9.25
CA ALA A 51 -8.80 -11.77 -9.34
C ALA A 51 -9.42 -11.92 -10.74
N TYR A 52 -8.61 -11.80 -11.79
CA TYR A 52 -9.10 -11.94 -13.16
C TYR A 52 -9.48 -13.37 -13.53
N LYS A 53 -8.72 -14.37 -13.07
CA LYS A 53 -9.09 -15.78 -13.23
C LYS A 53 -10.39 -16.10 -12.50
N GLU A 54 -10.53 -15.63 -11.28
CA GLU A 54 -11.77 -15.79 -10.50
C GLU A 54 -12.96 -15.12 -11.22
N TYR A 55 -12.76 -13.92 -11.75
CA TYR A 55 -13.78 -13.21 -12.55
C TYR A 55 -14.23 -14.04 -13.75
N LYS A 56 -13.30 -14.61 -14.53
CA LYS A 56 -13.63 -15.49 -15.66
C LYS A 56 -14.40 -16.74 -15.22
N ASN A 57 -14.03 -17.33 -14.08
CA ASN A 57 -14.75 -18.46 -13.51
C ASN A 57 -16.18 -18.08 -13.11
N CYS A 58 -16.37 -16.95 -12.46
CA CYS A 58 -17.70 -16.44 -12.10
C CYS A 58 -18.55 -16.16 -13.35
N GLN A 59 -17.96 -15.62 -14.43
CA GLN A 59 -18.67 -15.44 -15.70
C GLN A 59 -19.10 -16.77 -16.31
N GLN A 60 -18.26 -17.81 -16.22
CA GLN A 60 -18.63 -19.13 -16.69
C GLN A 60 -19.76 -19.72 -15.83
N THR A 61 -19.68 -19.59 -14.51
CA THR A 61 -20.76 -20.01 -13.58
C THR A 61 -22.08 -19.32 -13.92
N VAL A 62 -22.06 -18.01 -14.19
CA VAL A 62 -23.29 -17.29 -14.63
C VAL A 62 -23.88 -17.91 -15.89
N LYS A 63 -23.03 -18.22 -16.87
CA LYS A 63 -23.48 -18.83 -18.12
C LYS A 63 -24.07 -20.23 -17.90
N ASP A 64 -23.37 -21.05 -17.15
CA ASP A 64 -23.79 -22.45 -16.87
C ASP A 64 -25.08 -22.49 -16.05
N SER A 65 -25.21 -21.61 -15.03
CA SER A 65 -26.43 -21.51 -14.23
C SER A 65 -27.63 -21.03 -15.04
N LEU A 66 -27.45 -20.10 -15.99
CA LEU A 66 -28.51 -19.66 -16.89
C LEU A 66 -28.94 -20.79 -17.83
N GLU A 67 -28.00 -21.53 -18.39
CA GLU A 67 -28.27 -22.68 -19.24
C GLU A 67 -29.01 -23.77 -18.45
N MET A 68 -28.61 -24.05 -17.23
CA MET A 68 -29.30 -24.98 -16.32
C MET A 68 -30.75 -24.54 -16.05
N LEU A 69 -30.98 -23.25 -15.79
CA LEU A 69 -32.32 -22.69 -15.56
C LEU A 69 -33.24 -22.83 -16.79
N ASP A 70 -32.68 -22.84 -18.00
CA ASP A 70 -33.44 -22.99 -19.23
C ASP A 70 -33.77 -24.47 -19.54
N LEU A 71 -32.91 -25.39 -19.16
CA LEU A 71 -33.03 -26.81 -19.52
C LEU A 71 -33.63 -27.67 -18.41
N GLU A 72 -33.44 -27.30 -17.14
CA GLU A 72 -33.83 -28.12 -16.00
C GLU A 72 -35.28 -27.84 -15.58
N SER A 73 -36.01 -28.94 -15.32
CA SER A 73 -37.41 -28.90 -14.85
C SER A 73 -37.57 -29.21 -13.35
N ASP A 74 -36.52 -29.78 -12.73
CA ASP A 74 -36.49 -30.04 -11.29
C ASP A 74 -36.38 -28.73 -10.51
N GLU A 75 -37.32 -28.50 -9.57
CA GLU A 75 -37.45 -27.24 -8.86
C GLU A 75 -36.31 -27.02 -7.85
N GLU A 76 -35.79 -28.11 -7.25
CA GLU A 76 -34.67 -28.05 -6.31
C GLU A 76 -33.37 -27.70 -7.05
N LEU A 77 -33.09 -28.30 -8.18
CA LEU A 77 -31.93 -27.97 -9.02
C LEU A 77 -32.01 -26.54 -9.59
N ARG A 78 -33.21 -26.06 -9.90
CA ARG A 78 -33.43 -24.70 -10.36
C ARG A 78 -33.17 -23.66 -9.24
N GLU A 79 -33.58 -23.96 -8.00
CA GLU A 79 -33.28 -23.07 -6.86
C GLU A 79 -31.79 -23.01 -6.59
N MET A 80 -31.06 -24.13 -6.63
CA MET A 80 -29.61 -24.15 -6.51
C MET A 80 -28.93 -23.31 -7.61
N ALA A 81 -29.36 -23.45 -8.87
CA ALA A 81 -28.84 -22.66 -9.97
C ALA A 81 -29.11 -21.16 -9.82
N LYS A 82 -30.25 -20.77 -9.26
CA LYS A 82 -30.55 -19.35 -8.96
C LYS A 82 -29.65 -18.79 -7.87
N GLU A 83 -29.36 -19.57 -6.82
CA GLU A 83 -28.48 -19.17 -5.75
C GLU A 83 -27.04 -18.99 -6.26
N GLU A 84 -26.51 -19.98 -7.00
CA GLU A 84 -25.21 -19.87 -7.66
C GLU A 84 -25.11 -18.67 -8.61
N LEU A 85 -26.16 -18.42 -9.39
CA LEU A 85 -26.22 -17.28 -10.30
C LEU A 85 -26.13 -15.95 -9.57
N ASN A 86 -26.86 -15.81 -8.44
CA ASN A 86 -26.85 -14.60 -7.65
C ASN A 86 -25.50 -14.36 -6.98
N ASP A 87 -24.92 -15.40 -6.40
CA ASP A 87 -23.61 -15.34 -5.76
C ASP A 87 -22.51 -15.00 -6.78
N ALA A 88 -22.52 -15.65 -7.94
CA ALA A 88 -21.57 -15.36 -9.01
C ALA A 88 -21.69 -13.92 -9.54
N LYS A 89 -22.91 -13.37 -9.68
CA LYS A 89 -23.12 -11.97 -10.07
C LYS A 89 -22.60 -10.97 -9.03
N ALA A 90 -22.90 -11.19 -7.76
CA ALA A 90 -22.40 -10.36 -6.67
C ALA A 90 -20.88 -10.38 -6.64
N ARG A 91 -20.28 -11.56 -6.80
CA ARG A 91 -18.83 -11.72 -6.81
C ARG A 91 -18.17 -11.04 -8.02
N ILE A 92 -18.79 -11.04 -9.17
CA ILE A 92 -18.33 -10.32 -10.37
C ILE A 92 -18.21 -8.81 -10.06
N GLU A 93 -19.22 -8.20 -9.45
CA GLU A 93 -19.19 -6.76 -9.12
C GLU A 93 -18.06 -6.43 -8.15
N GLU A 94 -17.83 -7.25 -7.12
CA GLU A 94 -16.70 -7.10 -6.19
C GLU A 94 -15.34 -7.21 -6.90
N LEU A 95 -15.20 -8.21 -7.78
CA LEU A 95 -13.97 -8.45 -8.52
C LEU A 95 -13.67 -7.33 -9.52
N GLU A 96 -14.68 -6.78 -10.19
CA GLU A 96 -14.50 -5.63 -11.07
C GLU A 96 -13.98 -4.40 -10.31
N HIS A 97 -14.52 -4.16 -9.12
CA HIS A 97 -14.02 -3.09 -8.26
C HIS A 97 -12.58 -3.34 -7.83
N THR A 98 -12.28 -4.55 -7.37
CA THR A 98 -10.93 -4.95 -6.96
C THR A 98 -9.92 -4.82 -8.10
N MET A 99 -10.24 -5.31 -9.29
CA MET A 99 -9.38 -5.21 -10.46
C MET A 99 -9.12 -3.76 -10.88
N LYS A 100 -10.13 -2.88 -10.80
CA LYS A 100 -9.95 -1.44 -11.06
C LYS A 100 -8.94 -0.82 -10.11
N ILE A 101 -8.98 -1.18 -8.82
CA ILE A 101 -8.01 -0.71 -7.81
C ILE A 101 -6.61 -1.27 -8.12
N LEU A 102 -6.51 -2.56 -8.41
CA LEU A 102 -5.22 -3.22 -8.69
C LEU A 102 -4.56 -2.75 -9.99
N LEU A 103 -5.32 -2.20 -10.93
CA LEU A 103 -4.82 -1.59 -12.17
C LEU A 103 -4.33 -0.16 -12.01
N LEU A 104 -4.53 0.47 -10.86
CA LEU A 104 -4.00 1.80 -10.60
C LEU A 104 -2.46 1.77 -10.63
N PRO A 105 -1.81 2.80 -11.19
CA PRO A 105 -0.37 2.89 -11.16
C PRO A 105 0.14 2.85 -9.72
N LYS A 106 1.05 1.92 -9.43
CA LYS A 106 1.75 1.86 -8.15
C LYS A 106 3.00 2.73 -8.21
N ASP A 107 3.28 3.44 -7.13
CA ASP A 107 4.55 4.12 -6.97
C ASP A 107 5.66 3.06 -6.79
N PRO A 108 6.74 3.08 -7.61
CA PRO A 108 7.82 2.09 -7.49
C PRO A 108 8.53 2.13 -6.13
N ASN A 109 8.35 3.19 -5.36
CA ASN A 109 8.93 3.35 -4.04
C ASN A 109 8.03 2.81 -2.91
N ASP A 110 6.78 2.44 -3.20
CA ASP A 110 5.79 2.06 -2.17
C ASP A 110 6.26 0.91 -1.27
N ASP A 111 7.06 -0.02 -1.79
CA ASP A 111 7.59 -1.17 -1.04
C ASP A 111 8.87 -0.86 -0.25
N LYS A 112 9.45 0.33 -0.43
CA LYS A 112 10.72 0.70 0.20
C LYS A 112 10.55 1.05 1.68
N ASN A 113 11.64 0.90 2.41
CA ASN A 113 11.80 1.56 3.71
C ASN A 113 11.79 3.07 3.52
N VAL A 114 11.57 3.80 4.59
CA VAL A 114 11.41 5.25 4.53
C VAL A 114 12.30 5.93 5.54
N ILE A 115 12.90 7.06 5.13
CA ILE A 115 13.58 8.00 6.01
C ILE A 115 12.62 9.15 6.30
N VAL A 116 12.41 9.41 7.57
CA VAL A 116 11.57 10.52 8.06
C VAL A 116 12.46 11.50 8.80
N GLU A 117 12.37 12.77 8.41
CA GLU A 117 13.03 13.87 9.08
C GLU A 117 11.97 14.82 9.63
N ILE A 118 12.05 15.13 10.92
CA ILE A 118 11.17 16.09 11.59
C ILE A 118 12.04 17.23 12.09
N ARG A 119 11.69 18.46 11.70
CA ARG A 119 12.35 19.69 12.18
C ARG A 119 11.36 20.61 12.87
N ALA A 120 11.71 21.08 14.05
CA ALA A 120 10.97 22.13 14.71
C ALA A 120 10.97 23.40 13.86
N GLY A 121 9.80 24.00 13.68
CA GLY A 121 9.60 25.23 12.92
C GLY A 121 9.40 26.45 13.82
N ALA A 122 8.39 27.25 13.47
CA ALA A 122 8.05 28.44 14.29
C ALA A 122 7.40 28.00 15.62
N GLY A 123 7.81 28.67 16.72
CA GLY A 123 7.28 28.43 18.06
C GLY A 123 8.32 28.16 19.14
N GLY A 124 9.61 28.25 18.83
CA GLY A 124 10.69 28.07 19.79
C GLY A 124 10.65 26.73 20.52
N ASP A 125 10.74 26.74 21.84
CA ASP A 125 10.73 25.52 22.66
C ASP A 125 9.48 24.67 22.48
N GLU A 126 8.32 25.30 22.32
CA GLU A 126 7.07 24.56 22.06
C GLU A 126 7.07 23.84 20.69
N ALA A 127 7.70 24.41 19.68
CA ALA A 127 7.88 23.73 18.39
C ALA A 127 8.79 22.50 18.53
N ALA A 128 9.82 22.57 19.37
CA ALA A 128 10.69 21.43 19.67
C ALA A 128 9.97 20.34 20.45
N LEU A 129 9.12 20.71 21.42
CA LEU A 129 8.25 19.74 22.12
C LEU A 129 7.26 19.09 21.17
N PHE A 130 6.66 19.87 20.26
CA PHE A 130 5.75 19.34 19.25
C PHE A 130 6.45 18.37 18.28
N ALA A 131 7.67 18.69 17.85
CA ALA A 131 8.46 17.76 17.01
C ALA A 131 8.74 16.43 17.73
N ALA A 132 9.06 16.47 19.03
CA ALA A 132 9.24 15.26 19.83
C ALA A 132 7.94 14.45 19.97
N GLU A 133 6.79 15.11 20.07
CA GLU A 133 5.49 14.43 20.09
C GLU A 133 5.16 13.77 18.77
N LEU A 134 5.42 14.44 17.64
CA LEU A 134 5.27 13.85 16.31
C LEU A 134 6.14 12.60 16.15
N PHE A 135 7.40 12.66 16.57
CA PHE A 135 8.29 11.50 16.56
C PHE A 135 7.72 10.34 17.39
N ARG A 136 7.21 10.61 18.58
CA ARG A 136 6.57 9.62 19.45
C ARG A 136 5.31 9.04 18.79
N MET A 137 4.48 9.87 18.18
CA MET A 137 3.28 9.46 17.45
C MET A 137 3.64 8.49 16.32
N TYR A 138 4.62 8.81 15.48
CA TYR A 138 5.07 7.94 14.41
C TYR A 138 5.66 6.63 14.94
N THR A 139 6.45 6.69 16.01
CA THR A 139 7.01 5.48 16.64
C THR A 139 5.92 4.53 17.10
N HIS A 140 4.89 5.02 17.79
CA HIS A 140 3.74 4.19 18.19
C HIS A 140 2.98 3.63 17.01
N TYR A 141 2.76 4.41 15.95
CA TYR A 141 2.12 3.91 14.75
C TYR A 141 2.93 2.78 14.10
N VAL A 142 4.23 2.95 13.98
CA VAL A 142 5.16 1.95 13.44
C VAL A 142 5.11 0.64 14.23
N GLU A 143 5.03 0.73 15.57
CA GLU A 143 4.87 -0.44 16.44
C GLU A 143 3.56 -1.19 16.16
N THR A 144 2.45 -0.49 15.93
CA THR A 144 1.17 -1.14 15.56
C THR A 144 1.25 -1.92 14.26
N LYS A 145 2.14 -1.51 13.35
CA LYS A 145 2.39 -2.19 12.07
C LYS A 145 3.45 -3.29 12.17
N ARG A 146 4.06 -3.49 13.35
CA ARG A 146 5.20 -4.40 13.58
C ARG A 146 6.42 -4.06 12.71
N TRP A 147 6.56 -2.78 12.34
CA TRP A 147 7.74 -2.26 11.68
C TRP A 147 8.79 -1.87 12.71
N LYS A 148 10.00 -1.53 12.25
CA LYS A 148 11.11 -1.12 13.14
C LYS A 148 11.48 0.33 12.89
N VAL A 149 11.80 1.06 13.97
CA VAL A 149 12.37 2.41 13.93
C VAL A 149 13.87 2.31 14.25
N GLU A 150 14.66 3.01 13.48
CA GLU A 150 16.09 3.20 13.71
C GLU A 150 16.39 4.71 13.65
N VAL A 151 16.78 5.30 14.77
CA VAL A 151 17.15 6.72 14.82
C VAL A 151 18.53 6.88 14.19
N ILE A 152 18.61 7.75 13.18
CA ILE A 152 19.85 8.09 12.48
C ILE A 152 20.53 9.26 13.19
N ASN A 153 19.76 10.32 13.49
CA ASN A 153 20.24 11.50 14.16
C ASN A 153 19.13 12.13 15.00
N ALA A 154 19.48 12.75 16.13
CA ALA A 154 18.56 13.51 16.97
C ALA A 154 19.29 14.67 17.63
N ASP A 155 18.73 15.88 17.51
CA ASP A 155 19.16 17.09 18.24
C ASP A 155 18.10 17.42 19.28
N GLU A 156 18.34 16.92 20.50
CA GLU A 156 17.44 17.07 21.64
C GLU A 156 17.64 18.39 22.38
N THR A 157 16.55 18.96 22.90
CA THR A 157 16.61 20.13 23.79
C THR A 157 16.63 19.69 25.25
N GLY A 158 17.17 20.57 26.12
CA GLY A 158 17.22 20.30 27.57
C GLY A 158 15.87 20.13 28.27
N ILE A 159 14.75 20.41 27.57
CA ILE A 159 13.37 20.30 28.07
C ILE A 159 12.62 19.11 27.52
N GLY A 160 13.29 18.18 26.85
CA GLY A 160 12.66 16.98 26.24
C GLY A 160 12.04 17.22 24.88
N GLY A 161 12.30 18.36 24.24
CA GLY A 161 11.97 18.62 22.85
C GLY A 161 13.04 18.12 21.89
N MET A 162 12.76 18.19 20.60
CA MET A 162 13.70 17.88 19.52
C MET A 162 13.73 19.03 18.52
N LYS A 163 14.90 19.59 18.26
CA LYS A 163 15.06 20.56 17.16
C LYS A 163 14.99 19.87 15.83
N GLU A 164 15.59 18.68 15.77
CA GLU A 164 15.60 17.83 14.59
C GLU A 164 15.69 16.37 15.03
N VAL A 165 14.98 15.50 14.34
CA VAL A 165 15.15 14.05 14.45
C VAL A 165 15.02 13.43 13.07
N GLU A 166 15.97 12.57 12.74
CA GLU A 166 16.01 11.79 11.51
C GLU A 166 16.01 10.30 11.88
N PHE A 167 15.07 9.57 11.32
CA PHE A 167 14.92 8.14 11.61
C PHE A 167 14.46 7.35 10.39
N MET A 168 14.88 6.09 10.32
CA MET A 168 14.44 5.15 9.33
C MET A 168 13.32 4.28 9.87
N VAL A 169 12.29 4.09 9.07
CA VAL A 169 11.24 3.10 9.31
C VAL A 169 11.44 1.92 8.36
N LYS A 170 11.75 0.77 8.93
CA LYS A 170 11.96 -0.48 8.20
C LYS A 170 10.70 -1.33 8.26
N GLY A 171 10.04 -1.47 7.12
CA GLY A 171 8.82 -2.28 7.01
C GLY A 171 8.28 -2.31 5.60
N GLN A 172 7.71 -3.44 5.23
CA GLN A 172 7.11 -3.59 3.91
C GLN A 172 5.94 -2.62 3.73
N GLY A 173 6.00 -1.82 2.66
CA GLY A 173 4.97 -0.83 2.36
C GLY A 173 5.03 0.43 3.25
N ALA A 174 6.11 0.66 4.01
CA ALA A 174 6.23 1.81 4.91
C ALA A 174 6.12 3.13 4.15
N TYR A 175 6.80 3.26 3.00
CA TYR A 175 6.72 4.45 2.18
C TYR A 175 5.32 4.70 1.63
N SER A 176 4.60 3.67 1.23
CA SER A 176 3.23 3.78 0.68
C SER A 176 2.25 4.51 1.61
N ILE A 177 2.49 4.41 2.91
CA ILE A 177 1.65 5.02 3.94
C ILE A 177 2.22 6.35 4.39
N LEU A 178 3.50 6.39 4.75
CA LEU A 178 4.11 7.57 5.36
C LEU A 178 4.40 8.70 4.38
N LYS A 179 4.46 8.44 3.06
CA LYS A 179 4.69 9.48 2.05
C LYS A 179 3.70 10.64 2.12
N TYR A 180 2.49 10.42 2.62
CA TYR A 180 1.45 11.46 2.75
C TYR A 180 1.65 12.36 3.98
N GLU A 181 2.57 12.01 4.88
CA GLU A 181 2.90 12.80 6.05
C GLU A 181 3.85 13.96 5.76
N SER A 182 4.47 13.99 4.58
CA SER A 182 5.36 15.07 4.15
C SER A 182 4.63 16.40 4.11
N GLY A 183 5.19 17.38 4.81
CA GLY A 183 4.64 18.73 4.82
C GLY A 183 4.88 19.46 6.15
N VAL A 184 4.17 20.56 6.34
CA VAL A 184 4.21 21.34 7.57
C VAL A 184 3.03 20.96 8.45
N HIS A 185 3.34 20.44 9.64
CA HIS A 185 2.38 20.13 10.68
C HIS A 185 2.22 21.31 11.63
N ARG A 186 1.02 21.56 12.08
CA ARG A 186 0.70 22.71 12.93
C ARG A 186 -0.10 22.25 14.13
N VAL A 187 0.24 22.77 15.29
CA VAL A 187 -0.53 22.62 16.52
C VAL A 187 -0.95 23.97 17.06
N GLN A 188 -2.17 24.06 17.53
CA GLN A 188 -2.73 25.22 18.24
C GLN A 188 -3.17 24.75 19.63
N ARG A 189 -2.40 25.14 20.64
CA ARG A 189 -2.66 24.80 22.04
C ARG A 189 -2.06 25.84 22.96
N VAL A 190 -2.41 25.80 24.23
CA VAL A 190 -1.69 26.52 25.26
C VAL A 190 -0.36 25.79 25.45
N PRO A 191 0.81 26.46 25.18
CA PRO A 191 2.12 25.84 25.35
C PRO A 191 2.40 25.47 26.80
N GLU A 192 3.14 24.40 27.04
CA GLU A 192 3.62 24.06 28.39
C GLU A 192 4.54 25.16 28.97
N THR A 193 5.17 25.94 28.10
CA THR A 193 6.04 27.07 28.45
C THR A 193 5.29 28.40 28.68
N GLU A 194 3.96 28.43 28.50
CA GLU A 194 3.13 29.63 28.60
C GLU A 194 2.43 29.71 29.97
N SER A 195 2.73 30.74 30.73
CA SER A 195 2.13 30.96 32.07
C SER A 195 0.78 31.70 32.03
N GLY A 196 0.46 32.37 30.92
CA GLY A 196 -0.75 33.21 30.77
C GLY A 196 -1.96 32.52 30.21
N GLY A 197 -1.91 31.20 29.93
CA GLY A 197 -3.01 30.44 29.42
C GLY A 197 -3.44 30.79 27.97
N ARG A 198 -2.58 31.47 27.20
CA ARG A 198 -2.86 31.91 25.84
C ARG A 198 -2.57 30.77 24.83
N ILE A 199 -3.44 30.63 23.86
CA ILE A 199 -3.22 29.70 22.76
C ILE A 199 -2.19 30.26 21.79
N HIS A 200 -1.15 29.45 21.51
CA HIS A 200 -0.14 29.76 20.50
C HIS A 200 -0.17 28.73 19.38
N THR A 201 0.38 29.11 18.23
CA THR A 201 0.58 28.21 17.08
C THR A 201 2.05 27.83 17.00
N SER A 202 2.32 26.54 16.96
CA SER A 202 3.65 25.99 16.72
C SER A 202 3.63 25.07 15.49
N THR A 203 4.75 25.00 14.81
CA THR A 203 4.89 24.21 13.58
C THR A 203 6.09 23.28 13.64
N ALA A 204 6.00 22.17 12.95
CA ALA A 204 7.12 21.29 12.63
C ALA A 204 7.01 20.86 11.16
N SER A 205 8.14 20.77 10.47
CA SER A 205 8.19 20.22 9.12
C SER A 205 8.53 18.74 9.19
N VAL A 206 7.85 17.95 8.38
CA VAL A 206 8.08 16.53 8.20
C VAL A 206 8.48 16.29 6.75
N ALA A 207 9.65 15.71 6.52
CA ALA A 207 10.09 15.25 5.23
C ALA A 207 10.12 13.72 5.24
N VAL A 208 9.56 13.12 4.19
CA VAL A 208 9.48 11.66 4.03
C VAL A 208 10.11 11.29 2.70
N MET A 209 11.14 10.46 2.74
CA MET A 209 11.91 10.06 1.58
C MET A 209 12.02 8.52 1.52
N PRO A 210 11.91 7.91 0.33
CA PRO A 210 12.18 6.49 0.21
C PRO A 210 13.67 6.23 0.45
N GLU A 211 13.98 5.06 1.03
CA GLU A 211 15.37 4.62 1.15
C GLU A 211 16.02 4.53 -0.24
N ALA A 212 17.18 5.15 -0.39
CA ALA A 212 17.92 5.11 -1.64
C ALA A 212 18.45 3.69 -1.90
N GLU A 213 18.44 3.26 -3.16
CA GLU A 213 19.14 2.05 -3.58
C GLU A 213 20.65 2.34 -3.62
N GLU A 214 21.44 1.38 -3.20
CA GLU A 214 22.88 1.46 -3.43
C GLU A 214 23.14 1.56 -4.94
N VAL A 215 23.79 2.62 -5.34
CA VAL A 215 24.20 2.81 -6.73
C VAL A 215 25.52 2.07 -6.89
N ASP A 216 25.50 0.96 -7.64
CA ASP A 216 26.71 0.24 -8.08
C ASP A 216 27.60 1.10 -9.01
#